data_9799d019cbc48ec4dd0b31c84a0cfd0f
#
_entry.id   9799d019cbc48ec4dd0b31c84a0cfd0f
#
_cell.length_a   1.000
_cell.length_b   1.000
_cell.length_c   1.000
_cell.angle_alpha   90.00
_cell.angle_beta   90.00
_cell.angle_gamma   90.00
#
_symmetry.space_group_name_H-M   'P 1'
#
loop_
_entity.id
_entity.type
_entity.pdbx_description
1 polymer ?
#
loop_
_entity_poly.entity_id
_entity_poly.type
_entity_poly.pdbx_seq_one_letter_code
_entity_poly.pdbx_strand_id
1 'polypeptide(L)'
;MRAPRLFAVSLLIFIPTLALASDAEWRRYVIPSTGTSVDMPVSIFTSDGGAPESGTGRRFFTEDRRADLTVQSVPNPENDSPATFLAKQRPPAGIIYKRITPDFFVVSSIRNDRIWYNRCNRGNGTLNCVLINYPAAEKRQWDSVVTRISNTLRG
;
A
#
# COMPACT_ATOMS: atom_id res chain seq x y z
N MET A 1 46.46 21.91 -46.68
CA MET A 1 45.45 22.41 -45.72
C MET A 1 44.72 21.21 -45.18
N ARG A 2 44.93 20.88 -43.90
CA ARG A 2 44.27 19.74 -43.22
C ARG A 2 43.17 20.32 -42.33
N ALA A 3 41.91 19.88 -42.53
CA ALA A 3 40.78 20.25 -41.73
C ALA A 3 40.77 19.48 -40.39
N PRO A 4 40.43 20.09 -39.25
CA PRO A 4 40.32 19.39 -37.99
C PRO A 4 38.99 18.61 -37.89
N ARG A 5 39.09 17.33 -37.53
CA ARG A 5 37.91 16.49 -37.19
C ARG A 5 37.47 16.81 -35.78
N LEU A 6 36.28 17.40 -35.63
CA LEU A 6 35.59 17.57 -34.36
C LEU A 6 35.00 16.22 -33.93
N PHE A 7 35.47 15.67 -32.84
CA PHE A 7 34.85 14.53 -32.14
C PHE A 7 33.76 15.07 -31.25
N ALA A 8 32.50 14.75 -31.57
CA ALA A 8 31.37 14.98 -30.69
C ALA A 8 31.38 13.90 -29.59
N VAL A 9 31.64 14.33 -28.36
CA VAL A 9 31.50 13.46 -27.18
C VAL A 9 30.03 13.49 -26.74
N SER A 10 29.29 12.42 -27.02
CA SER A 10 27.92 12.23 -26.50
C SER A 10 28.00 11.86 -25.00
N LEU A 11 27.60 12.79 -24.16
CA LEU A 11 27.44 12.58 -22.72
C LEU A 11 26.15 11.80 -22.48
N LEU A 12 26.24 10.51 -22.22
CA LEU A 12 25.13 9.66 -21.75
C LEU A 12 24.81 10.04 -20.30
N ILE A 13 23.72 10.74 -20.10
CA ILE A 13 23.18 11.02 -18.76
C ILE A 13 22.51 9.73 -18.27
N PHE A 14 23.18 9.01 -17.38
CA PHE A 14 22.60 7.91 -16.61
C PHE A 14 21.70 8.52 -15.54
N ILE A 15 20.38 8.42 -15.72
CA ILE A 15 19.41 8.73 -14.66
C ILE A 15 19.31 7.49 -13.79
N PRO A 16 19.74 7.52 -12.51
CA PRO A 16 19.56 6.37 -11.63
C PRO A 16 18.06 6.23 -11.36
N THR A 17 17.46 5.13 -11.78
CA THR A 17 16.14 4.70 -11.33
C THR A 17 16.26 4.29 -9.86
N LEU A 18 15.84 5.17 -8.95
CA LEU A 18 15.75 4.85 -7.53
C LEU A 18 14.76 3.70 -7.33
N ALA A 19 15.28 2.52 -7.02
CA ALA A 19 14.51 1.40 -6.53
C ALA A 19 14.11 1.70 -5.07
N LEU A 20 12.91 2.21 -4.84
CA LEU A 20 12.38 2.56 -3.50
C LEU A 20 12.35 1.39 -2.51
N ALA A 21 12.52 0.16 -2.97
CA ALA A 21 12.27 -1.02 -2.15
C ALA A 21 13.54 -1.63 -1.51
N SER A 22 14.73 -1.40 -2.03
CA SER A 22 15.95 -2.06 -1.54
C SER A 22 16.59 -1.40 -0.31
N ASP A 23 16.36 -0.10 -0.10
CA ASP A 23 16.97 0.69 0.98
C ASP A 23 15.97 1.19 2.03
N ALA A 24 14.71 0.79 1.95
CA ALA A 24 13.69 1.22 2.91
C ALA A 24 13.91 0.57 4.28
N GLU A 25 13.91 1.37 5.35
CA GLU A 25 13.90 0.86 6.71
C GLU A 25 12.52 0.30 7.04
N TRP A 26 12.45 -1.00 7.36
CA TRP A 26 11.22 -1.71 7.70
C TRP A 26 11.11 -1.96 9.19
N ARG A 27 9.93 -1.65 9.77
CA ARG A 27 9.61 -1.96 11.16
C ARG A 27 8.22 -2.58 11.26
N ARG A 28 8.03 -3.43 12.26
CA ARG A 28 6.72 -3.97 12.57
C ARG A 28 5.89 -2.94 13.32
N TYR A 29 4.75 -2.58 12.76
CA TYR A 29 3.70 -1.84 13.43
C TYR A 29 2.69 -2.82 14.01
N VAL A 30 2.21 -2.57 15.23
CA VAL A 30 1.21 -3.39 15.94
C VAL A 30 0.13 -2.48 16.48
N ILE A 31 -1.14 -2.85 16.30
CA ILE A 31 -2.28 -2.22 16.97
C ILE A 31 -2.38 -2.85 18.38
N PRO A 32 -2.09 -2.12 19.47
CA PRO A 32 -1.97 -2.75 20.80
C PRO A 32 -3.23 -3.45 21.28
N SER A 33 -4.41 -2.91 20.94
CA SER A 33 -5.71 -3.42 21.44
C SER A 33 -6.18 -4.69 20.73
N THR A 34 -5.68 -4.99 19.52
CA THR A 34 -6.16 -6.13 18.72
C THR A 34 -5.06 -7.11 18.33
N GLY A 35 -3.78 -6.71 18.47
CA GLY A 35 -2.64 -7.50 18.02
C GLY A 35 -2.43 -7.50 16.50
N THR A 36 -3.30 -6.86 15.74
CA THR A 36 -3.14 -6.70 14.29
C THR A 36 -1.80 -6.06 13.99
N SER A 37 -1.03 -6.66 13.10
CA SER A 37 0.33 -6.19 12.83
C SER A 37 0.70 -6.29 11.35
N VAL A 38 1.67 -5.46 10.95
CA VAL A 38 2.18 -5.40 9.59
C VAL A 38 3.61 -4.87 9.59
N ASP A 39 4.45 -5.32 8.69
CA ASP A 39 5.72 -4.65 8.44
C ASP A 39 5.48 -3.43 7.54
N MET A 40 5.96 -2.27 7.96
CA MET A 40 5.82 -1.03 7.19
C MET A 40 7.18 -0.36 6.98
N PRO A 41 7.40 0.26 5.82
CA PRO A 41 8.63 1.01 5.55
C PRO A 41 8.55 2.39 6.21
N VAL A 42 9.14 2.54 7.40
CA VAL A 42 9.08 3.78 8.18
C VAL A 42 9.87 4.93 7.56
N SER A 43 10.79 4.64 6.64
CA SER A 43 11.48 5.65 5.84
C SER A 43 10.62 6.21 4.68
N ILE A 44 9.53 5.53 4.32
CA ILE A 44 8.58 5.98 3.29
C ILE A 44 7.37 6.65 3.93
N PHE A 45 6.74 5.99 4.91
CA PHE A 45 5.59 6.52 5.63
C PHE A 45 6.06 7.20 6.93
N THR A 46 6.47 8.46 6.80
CA THR A 46 7.17 9.22 7.84
C THR A 46 6.24 10.05 8.73
N SER A 47 5.01 10.31 8.28
CA SER A 47 4.06 11.19 8.96
C SER A 47 2.88 10.42 9.54
N ASP A 48 2.60 10.62 10.81
CA ASP A 48 1.43 10.08 11.49
C ASP A 48 0.17 10.87 11.09
N GLY A 49 -0.83 10.18 10.58
CA GLY A 49 -2.12 10.74 10.16
C GLY A 49 -3.25 10.53 11.18
N GLY A 50 -2.95 9.96 12.35
CA GLY A 50 -3.95 9.73 13.41
C GLY A 50 -4.78 8.46 13.22
N ALA A 51 -5.97 8.46 13.82
CA ALA A 51 -6.89 7.32 13.76
C ALA A 51 -7.44 7.10 12.34
N PRO A 52 -7.77 5.85 11.97
CA PRO A 52 -8.47 5.57 10.72
C PRO A 52 -9.92 6.05 10.77
N GLU A 53 -10.59 6.10 9.61
CA GLU A 53 -12.02 6.46 9.53
C GLU A 53 -12.94 5.42 10.17
N SER A 54 -12.50 4.16 10.24
CA SER A 54 -13.26 3.08 10.87
C SER A 54 -12.37 2.12 11.63
N GLY A 55 -12.91 1.50 12.69
CA GLY A 55 -12.17 0.55 13.52
C GLY A 55 -11.07 1.19 14.36
N THR A 56 -10.11 0.37 14.75
CA THR A 56 -8.95 0.76 15.55
C THR A 56 -7.68 0.61 14.73
N GLY A 57 -6.76 1.53 14.85
CA GLY A 57 -5.48 1.51 14.11
C GLY A 57 -4.90 2.88 13.88
N ARG A 58 -4.18 3.03 12.76
CA ARG A 58 -3.52 4.29 12.44
C ARG A 58 -3.33 4.47 10.94
N ARG A 59 -3.32 5.72 10.52
CA ARG A 59 -3.01 6.15 9.17
C ARG A 59 -1.65 6.84 9.13
N PHE A 60 -0.88 6.57 8.10
CA PHE A 60 0.44 7.13 7.87
C PHE A 60 0.52 7.72 6.47
N PHE A 61 1.31 8.78 6.31
CA PHE A 61 1.53 9.43 5.03
C PHE A 61 3.01 9.45 4.66
N THR A 62 3.28 9.50 3.37
CA THR A 62 4.58 9.94 2.85
C THR A 62 4.80 11.42 3.17
N GLU A 63 6.06 11.87 3.19
CA GLU A 63 6.40 13.27 3.47
C GLU A 63 5.68 14.24 2.54
N ASP A 64 5.63 13.94 1.24
CA ASP A 64 4.93 14.72 0.22
C ASP A 64 3.39 14.53 0.23
N ARG A 65 2.87 13.67 1.11
CA ARG A 65 1.45 13.29 1.25
C ARG A 65 0.80 12.75 -0.02
N ARG A 66 1.59 12.26 -0.99
CA ARG A 66 1.10 11.68 -2.23
C ARG A 66 0.67 10.22 -2.09
N ALA A 67 1.14 9.55 -1.04
CA ALA A 67 0.71 8.21 -0.70
C ALA A 67 0.35 8.09 0.78
N ASP A 68 -0.52 7.15 1.10
CA ASP A 68 -0.89 6.82 2.48
C ASP A 68 -1.07 5.32 2.69
N LEU A 69 -0.83 4.91 3.93
CA LEU A 69 -1.04 3.58 4.46
C LEU A 69 -1.95 3.66 5.68
N THR A 70 -3.07 2.96 5.65
CA THR A 70 -3.90 2.75 6.83
C THR A 70 -3.78 1.29 7.28
N VAL A 71 -3.48 1.08 8.55
CA VAL A 71 -3.52 -0.23 9.21
C VAL A 71 -4.66 -0.18 10.20
N GLN A 72 -5.65 -1.05 10.05
CA GLN A 72 -6.83 -1.03 10.92
C GLN A 72 -7.37 -2.42 11.21
N SER A 73 -8.03 -2.54 12.37
CA SER A 73 -8.85 -3.68 12.75
C SER A 73 -10.29 -3.21 12.90
N VAL A 74 -11.19 -3.77 12.09
CA VAL A 74 -12.60 -3.39 12.04
C VAL A 74 -13.42 -4.46 12.73
N PRO A 75 -14.32 -4.14 13.68
CA PRO A 75 -15.23 -5.11 14.29
C PRO A 75 -16.08 -5.85 13.24
N ASN A 76 -16.23 -7.15 13.43
CA ASN A 76 -17.04 -8.03 12.59
C ASN A 76 -17.97 -8.90 13.47
N PRO A 77 -18.91 -8.30 14.20
CA PRO A 77 -19.76 -9.01 15.17
C PRO A 77 -20.68 -10.03 14.48
N GLU A 78 -21.04 -9.84 13.22
CA GLU A 78 -21.87 -10.76 12.44
C GLU A 78 -21.07 -11.94 11.88
N ASN A 79 -19.75 -11.94 12.10
CA ASN A 79 -18.84 -12.95 11.57
C ASN A 79 -18.91 -13.10 10.03
N ASP A 80 -19.12 -11.98 9.35
CA ASP A 80 -19.17 -11.93 7.89
C ASP A 80 -17.94 -12.58 7.26
N SER A 81 -18.16 -13.29 6.17
CA SER A 81 -17.06 -13.74 5.32
C SER A 81 -16.37 -12.53 4.66
N PRO A 82 -15.11 -12.67 4.20
CA PRO A 82 -14.46 -11.63 3.43
C PRO A 82 -15.28 -11.15 2.22
N ALA A 83 -15.99 -12.07 1.55
CA ALA A 83 -16.87 -11.74 0.43
C ALA A 83 -18.04 -10.85 0.87
N THR A 84 -18.73 -11.23 1.95
CA THR A 84 -19.88 -10.50 2.49
C THR A 84 -19.45 -9.12 3.00
N PHE A 85 -18.36 -9.06 3.76
CA PHE A 85 -17.82 -7.80 4.25
C PHE A 85 -17.47 -6.85 3.11
N LEU A 86 -16.76 -7.34 2.06
CA LEU A 86 -16.43 -6.53 0.90
C LEU A 86 -17.68 -6.02 0.18
N ALA A 87 -18.70 -6.85 0.02
CA ALA A 87 -19.97 -6.45 -0.61
C ALA A 87 -20.66 -5.32 0.17
N LYS A 88 -20.66 -5.38 1.50
CA LYS A 88 -21.21 -4.33 2.38
C LYS A 88 -20.43 -3.00 2.26
N GLN A 89 -19.13 -3.04 1.98
CA GLN A 89 -18.29 -1.85 1.79
C GLN A 89 -18.59 -1.11 0.48
N ARG A 90 -19.43 -1.65 -0.42
CA ARG A 90 -19.73 -1.07 -1.73
C ARG A 90 -18.44 -0.72 -2.47
N PRO A 91 -17.66 -1.73 -2.90
CA PRO A 91 -16.37 -1.50 -3.54
C PRO A 91 -16.52 -0.55 -4.73
N PRO A 92 -15.55 0.36 -4.94
CA PRO A 92 -15.63 1.37 -5.98
C PRO A 92 -15.65 0.75 -7.38
N ALA A 93 -16.18 1.49 -8.34
CA ALA A 93 -15.96 1.20 -9.76
C ALA A 93 -14.46 1.29 -10.09
N GLY A 94 -14.04 0.69 -11.21
CA GLY A 94 -12.65 0.74 -11.66
C GLY A 94 -11.75 -0.31 -11.02
N ILE A 95 -12.30 -1.45 -10.59
CA ILE A 95 -11.53 -2.60 -10.08
C ILE A 95 -10.64 -3.13 -11.19
N ILE A 96 -9.31 -3.18 -10.93
CA ILE A 96 -8.28 -3.74 -11.80
C ILE A 96 -7.75 -5.09 -11.31
N TYR A 97 -7.93 -5.39 -10.03
CA TYR A 97 -7.59 -6.67 -9.44
C TYR A 97 -8.55 -7.01 -8.28
N LYS A 98 -8.99 -8.26 -8.22
CA LYS A 98 -9.81 -8.77 -7.12
C LYS A 98 -9.48 -10.24 -6.85
N ARG A 99 -9.24 -10.57 -5.58
CA ARG A 99 -9.11 -11.95 -5.10
C ARG A 99 -9.87 -12.08 -3.79
N ILE A 100 -10.72 -13.10 -3.69
CA ILE A 100 -11.50 -13.39 -2.48
C ILE A 100 -11.29 -14.86 -2.13
N THR A 101 -11.05 -15.13 -0.85
CA THR A 101 -10.93 -16.47 -0.26
C THR A 101 -11.77 -16.50 1.03
N PRO A 102 -11.95 -17.66 1.69
CA PRO A 102 -12.57 -17.73 3.01
C PRO A 102 -11.85 -16.92 4.09
N ASP A 103 -10.54 -16.70 3.91
CA ASP A 103 -9.68 -16.09 4.93
C ASP A 103 -9.35 -14.62 4.68
N PHE A 104 -9.43 -14.16 3.43
CA PHE A 104 -9.11 -12.77 3.08
C PHE A 104 -9.75 -12.33 1.76
N PHE A 105 -9.79 -11.02 1.56
CA PHE A 105 -9.93 -10.45 0.22
C PHE A 105 -8.80 -9.47 -0.08
N VAL A 106 -8.54 -9.29 -1.37
CA VAL A 106 -7.72 -8.21 -1.93
C VAL A 106 -8.51 -7.55 -3.06
N VAL A 107 -8.57 -6.24 -3.05
CA VAL A 107 -9.14 -5.43 -4.13
C VAL A 107 -8.18 -4.30 -4.45
N SER A 108 -7.92 -4.10 -5.73
CA SER A 108 -7.21 -2.93 -6.23
C SER A 108 -8.05 -2.24 -7.29
N SER A 109 -8.17 -0.91 -7.19
CA SER A 109 -8.93 -0.10 -8.13
C SER A 109 -8.16 1.14 -8.55
N ILE A 110 -8.47 1.67 -9.73
CA ILE A 110 -7.97 2.97 -10.20
C ILE A 110 -9.11 3.97 -10.18
N ARG A 111 -8.89 5.11 -9.50
CA ARG A 111 -9.78 6.27 -9.53
C ARG A 111 -8.96 7.55 -9.45
N ASN A 112 -9.29 8.53 -10.29
CA ASN A 112 -8.63 9.85 -10.28
C ASN A 112 -7.10 9.73 -10.28
N ASP A 113 -6.54 8.92 -11.18
CA ASP A 113 -5.10 8.67 -11.35
C ASP A 113 -4.40 8.13 -10.08
N ARG A 114 -5.16 7.50 -9.18
CA ARG A 114 -4.65 6.85 -7.98
C ARG A 114 -5.02 5.38 -7.93
N ILE A 115 -4.09 4.57 -7.45
CA ILE A 115 -4.37 3.18 -7.04
C ILE A 115 -4.90 3.21 -5.60
N TRP A 116 -5.99 2.48 -5.39
CA TRP A 116 -6.60 2.18 -4.11
C TRP A 116 -6.48 0.69 -3.87
N TYR A 117 -5.52 0.30 -3.05
CA TYR A 117 -5.29 -1.09 -2.68
C TYR A 117 -5.88 -1.36 -1.31
N ASN A 118 -6.63 -2.45 -1.18
CA ASN A 118 -7.21 -2.88 0.07
C ASN A 118 -7.04 -4.40 0.23
N ARG A 119 -6.45 -4.82 1.33
CA ARG A 119 -6.44 -6.21 1.77
C ARG A 119 -7.00 -6.30 3.18
N CYS A 120 -7.97 -7.21 3.40
CA CYS A 120 -8.48 -7.54 4.73
C CYS A 120 -8.39 -9.03 4.96
N ASN A 121 -7.77 -9.43 6.06
CA ASN A 121 -7.74 -10.79 6.57
C ASN A 121 -8.85 -10.96 7.61
N ARG A 122 -9.52 -12.10 7.58
CA ARG A 122 -10.52 -12.48 8.58
C ARG A 122 -9.80 -12.81 9.89
N GLY A 123 -10.19 -12.15 10.98
CA GLY A 123 -9.75 -12.43 12.33
C GLY A 123 -10.88 -13.00 13.19
N ASN A 124 -10.63 -13.17 14.47
CA ASN A 124 -11.66 -13.57 15.43
C ASN A 124 -12.50 -12.35 15.83
N GLY A 125 -13.70 -12.25 15.27
CA GLY A 125 -14.61 -11.11 15.48
C GLY A 125 -14.13 -9.79 14.87
N THR A 126 -13.17 -9.82 13.95
CA THR A 126 -12.60 -8.65 13.27
C THR A 126 -12.26 -8.93 11.81
N LEU A 127 -12.17 -7.88 11.02
CA LEU A 127 -11.41 -7.84 9.77
C LEU A 127 -10.18 -6.97 9.99
N ASN A 128 -8.99 -7.52 9.73
CA ASN A 128 -7.71 -6.83 9.90
C ASN A 128 -7.22 -6.39 8.53
N CYS A 129 -7.08 -5.09 8.34
CA CYS A 129 -6.95 -4.52 7.01
C CYS A 129 -5.71 -3.62 6.86
N VAL A 130 -5.16 -3.62 5.65
CA VAL A 130 -4.27 -2.57 5.15
C VAL A 130 -4.91 -1.93 3.93
N LEU A 131 -4.95 -0.59 3.91
CA LEU A 131 -5.38 0.21 2.78
C LEU A 131 -4.18 1.06 2.36
N ILE A 132 -3.83 1.03 1.08
CA ILE A 132 -2.67 1.75 0.56
C ILE A 132 -3.11 2.52 -0.68
N ASN A 133 -2.90 3.84 -0.66
CA ASN A 133 -3.23 4.71 -1.77
C ASN A 133 -1.98 5.40 -2.29
N TYR A 134 -1.78 5.39 -3.59
CA TYR A 134 -0.60 5.97 -4.22
C TYR A 134 -0.89 6.37 -5.68
N PRO A 135 -0.06 7.25 -6.30
CA PRO A 135 -0.24 7.65 -7.69
C PRO A 135 -0.15 6.46 -8.65
N ALA A 136 -1.10 6.34 -9.57
CA ALA A 136 -1.13 5.23 -10.54
C ALA A 136 0.09 5.22 -11.47
N ALA A 137 0.63 6.40 -11.79
CA ALA A 137 1.85 6.54 -12.61
C ALA A 137 3.09 5.91 -11.94
N GLU A 138 3.07 5.75 -10.61
CA GLU A 138 4.17 5.19 -9.82
C GLU A 138 3.99 3.70 -9.49
N LYS A 139 2.99 3.04 -10.08
CA LYS A 139 2.63 1.65 -9.74
C LYS A 139 3.82 0.69 -9.66
N ARG A 140 4.72 0.74 -10.64
CA ARG A 140 5.90 -0.14 -10.67
C ARG A 140 6.82 0.05 -9.47
N GLN A 141 6.96 1.27 -8.98
CA GLN A 141 7.79 1.61 -7.83
C GLN A 141 7.15 1.10 -6.53
N TRP A 142 5.80 1.11 -6.48
CA TRP A 142 5.03 0.69 -5.30
C TRP A 142 4.78 -0.82 -5.23
N ASP A 143 4.84 -1.56 -6.33
CA ASP A 143 4.44 -2.98 -6.37
C ASP A 143 5.15 -3.85 -5.32
N SER A 144 6.46 -3.69 -5.13
CA SER A 144 7.22 -4.45 -4.13
C SER A 144 6.90 -4.03 -2.69
N VAL A 145 6.70 -2.73 -2.46
CA VAL A 145 6.34 -2.17 -1.15
C VAL A 145 4.95 -2.67 -0.75
N VAL A 146 3.96 -2.53 -1.62
CA VAL A 146 2.58 -2.98 -1.39
C VAL A 146 2.54 -4.49 -1.15
N THR A 147 3.26 -5.27 -1.96
CA THR A 147 3.33 -6.73 -1.81
C THR A 147 3.89 -7.12 -0.44
N ARG A 148 4.96 -6.50 0.01
CA ARG A 148 5.56 -6.82 1.32
C ARG A 148 4.63 -6.42 2.47
N ILE A 149 4.09 -5.21 2.47
CA ILE A 149 3.11 -4.78 3.48
C ILE A 149 1.95 -5.78 3.54
N SER A 150 1.36 -6.08 2.40
CA SER A 150 0.22 -6.98 2.27
C SER A 150 0.50 -8.39 2.81
N ASN A 151 1.65 -8.96 2.46
CA ASN A 151 2.01 -10.33 2.84
C ASN A 151 2.38 -10.47 4.32
N THR A 152 2.72 -9.39 4.99
CA THR A 152 3.09 -9.40 6.41
C THR A 152 1.93 -9.07 7.35
N LEU A 153 0.74 -8.75 6.80
CA LEU A 153 -0.46 -8.51 7.61
C LEU A 153 -0.84 -9.75 8.42
N ARG A 154 -0.99 -9.59 9.72
CA ARG A 154 -1.40 -10.61 10.70
C ARG A 154 -2.45 -10.04 11.65
N GLY A 155 -3.24 -10.95 12.26
CA GLY A 155 -4.29 -10.65 13.24
C GLY A 155 -5.49 -11.54 13.08
#